data_b5928960bd9c56330b5ac31905d1fa05
#
_entry.id   b5928960bd9c56330b5ac31905d1fa05
#
_cell.length_a   1.000
_cell.length_b   1.000
_cell.length_c   1.000
_cell.angle_alpha   90.00
_cell.angle_beta   90.00
_cell.angle_gamma   90.00
#
_symmetry.space_group_name_H-M   'P 1'
#
loop_
_entity.id
_entity.type
_entity.pdbx_description
1 polymer ?
#
loop_
_entity_poly.entity_id
_entity_poly.type
_entity_poly.pdbx_seq_one_letter_code
_entity_poly.pdbx_strand_id
1 'polypeptide(L)'
;MSIEVKNLFKYYGDQAAVKDITFKVNSGEIVGFLGPNGAGKSTTMKIITGYISASSGKVKVCGIPVTESSLDTRRKIGYLPENNPLYLDMYVKEYLTFVGNIYKVPNLKERVDEMIEKVGLEVEQNKKIGQLSKGYRQRVGLAQAIIHDPEVLILDEPTSGLDPNQLLEIRSLIKSIGKEKTVMLSTHIMQEVEAICDRIVIINKGEIVADNTAKDLQSEGGNLTVYAEFEGEVTKSMLKKIEGVGKIEHVTNGWLLESKDNVDLRKRVAKFAQENDFLAITLRVEEKSLEEVFKNLTNR
;
A
#
# COMPACT_ATOMS: atom_id res chain seq x y z
N MET A 1 7.10 -18.47 0.23
CA MET A 1 7.69 -17.13 -0.07
C MET A 1 7.46 -16.88 -1.55
N SER A 2 6.72 -15.82 -1.86
CA SER A 2 6.29 -15.54 -3.24
C SER A 2 7.19 -14.56 -3.97
N ILE A 3 7.75 -13.54 -3.28
CA ILE A 3 8.71 -12.61 -3.88
C ILE A 3 9.94 -12.50 -2.97
N GLU A 4 11.11 -12.52 -3.54
CA GLU A 4 12.39 -12.30 -2.86
C GLU A 4 13.23 -11.31 -3.68
N VAL A 5 13.59 -10.19 -3.06
CA VAL A 5 14.46 -9.15 -3.62
C VAL A 5 15.69 -9.03 -2.74
N LYS A 6 16.89 -9.10 -3.32
CA LYS A 6 18.17 -9.02 -2.60
C LYS A 6 19.13 -8.06 -3.28
N ASN A 7 19.57 -7.05 -2.53
CA ASN A 7 20.57 -6.06 -2.91
C ASN A 7 20.31 -5.50 -4.32
N LEU A 8 19.05 -5.10 -4.57
CA LEU A 8 18.60 -4.66 -5.88
C LEU A 8 19.02 -3.21 -6.13
N PHE A 9 19.66 -3.01 -7.27
CA PHE A 9 20.00 -1.69 -7.81
C PHE A 9 19.42 -1.49 -9.19
N LYS A 10 19.00 -0.26 -9.49
CA LYS A 10 18.64 0.17 -10.83
C LYS A 10 19.12 1.58 -11.10
N TYR A 11 19.92 1.70 -12.17
CA TYR A 11 20.41 2.98 -12.67
C TYR A 11 19.78 3.29 -14.03
N TYR A 12 19.50 4.55 -14.28
CA TYR A 12 19.19 5.14 -15.57
C TYR A 12 20.22 6.24 -15.84
N GLY A 13 21.23 5.93 -16.65
CA GLY A 13 22.43 6.75 -16.74
C GLY A 13 23.08 6.89 -15.35
N ASP A 14 23.31 8.11 -14.90
CA ASP A 14 23.90 8.42 -13.60
C ASP A 14 22.87 8.43 -12.45
N GLN A 15 21.57 8.37 -12.76
CA GLN A 15 20.52 8.43 -11.76
C GLN A 15 20.22 7.04 -11.18
N ALA A 16 20.44 6.87 -9.87
CA ALA A 16 20.04 5.67 -9.15
C ALA A 16 18.54 5.75 -8.78
N ALA A 17 17.70 5.01 -9.51
CA ALA A 17 16.28 4.92 -9.24
C ALA A 17 15.95 3.94 -8.10
N VAL A 18 16.79 2.91 -7.91
CA VAL A 18 16.71 1.93 -6.81
C VAL A 18 18.11 1.68 -6.29
N LYS A 19 18.27 1.68 -4.95
CA LYS A 19 19.56 1.62 -4.27
C LYS A 19 19.52 0.59 -3.15
N ASP A 20 20.16 -0.55 -3.38
CA ASP A 20 20.37 -1.62 -2.40
C ASP A 20 19.11 -2.06 -1.64
N ILE A 21 17.98 -2.20 -2.33
CA ILE A 21 16.77 -2.66 -1.64
C ILE A 21 16.77 -4.17 -1.47
N THR A 22 16.41 -4.60 -0.27
CA THR A 22 16.23 -6.01 0.11
C THR A 22 14.94 -6.17 0.88
N PHE A 23 14.02 -6.99 0.38
CA PHE A 23 12.76 -7.33 1.06
C PHE A 23 12.21 -8.64 0.53
N LYS A 24 11.18 -9.17 1.20
CA LYS A 24 10.50 -10.41 0.85
C LYS A 24 9.01 -10.22 0.99
N VAL A 25 8.21 -10.95 0.19
CA VAL A 25 6.76 -11.05 0.34
C VAL A 25 6.41 -12.51 0.54
N ASN A 26 5.69 -12.82 1.61
CA ASN A 26 5.29 -14.18 1.94
C ASN A 26 4.08 -14.61 1.11
N SER A 27 3.84 -15.92 1.03
CA SER A 27 2.67 -16.44 0.33
C SER A 27 1.38 -16.05 1.06
N GLY A 28 0.38 -15.55 0.33
CA GLY A 28 -0.91 -15.14 0.87
C GLY A 28 -0.88 -13.78 1.61
N GLU A 29 0.21 -13.02 1.50
CA GLU A 29 0.37 -11.71 2.11
C GLU A 29 -0.03 -10.59 1.13
N ILE A 30 -0.72 -9.56 1.61
CA ILE A 30 -0.97 -8.32 0.86
C ILE A 30 0.03 -7.27 1.36
N VAL A 31 1.00 -6.91 0.52
CA VAL A 31 2.04 -5.92 0.85
C VAL A 31 1.82 -4.62 0.10
N GLY A 32 1.72 -3.53 0.84
CA GLY A 32 1.73 -2.17 0.31
C GLY A 32 3.16 -1.66 0.11
N PHE A 33 3.50 -1.27 -1.12
CA PHE A 33 4.77 -0.64 -1.45
C PHE A 33 4.56 0.87 -1.58
N LEU A 34 4.79 1.58 -0.48
CA LEU A 34 4.42 2.98 -0.29
C LEU A 34 5.60 3.91 -0.52
N GLY A 35 5.38 5.06 -1.13
CA GLY A 35 6.42 6.07 -1.31
C GLY A 35 5.96 7.25 -2.17
N PRO A 36 6.66 8.38 -2.10
CA PRO A 36 6.37 9.53 -2.95
C PRO A 36 6.59 9.22 -4.45
N ASN A 37 6.11 10.10 -5.32
CA ASN A 37 6.37 9.98 -6.74
C ASN A 37 7.89 10.07 -7.00
N GLY A 38 8.38 9.19 -7.88
CA GLY A 38 9.82 9.10 -8.16
C GLY A 38 10.65 8.33 -7.13
N ALA A 39 10.05 7.78 -6.06
CA ALA A 39 10.78 7.02 -5.03
C ALA A 39 11.36 5.68 -5.50
N GLY A 40 10.97 5.16 -6.68
CA GLY A 40 11.44 3.88 -7.22
C GLY A 40 10.38 2.76 -7.23
N LYS A 41 9.12 3.02 -6.84
CA LYS A 41 8.03 2.03 -6.77
C LYS A 41 7.82 1.27 -8.08
N SER A 42 7.40 1.97 -9.14
CA SER A 42 7.12 1.37 -10.45
C SER A 42 8.36 0.74 -11.08
N THR A 43 9.55 1.30 -10.84
CA THR A 43 10.82 0.71 -11.28
C THR A 43 11.04 -0.65 -10.63
N THR A 44 10.84 -0.76 -9.32
CA THR A 44 10.96 -2.02 -8.59
C THR A 44 9.95 -3.05 -9.09
N MET A 45 8.68 -2.67 -9.27
CA MET A 45 7.64 -3.56 -9.81
C MET A 45 7.93 -4.05 -11.21
N LYS A 46 8.41 -3.17 -12.09
CA LYS A 46 8.84 -3.54 -13.47
C LYS A 46 10.00 -4.52 -13.47
N ILE A 47 10.91 -4.44 -12.50
CA ILE A 47 12.00 -5.42 -12.38
C ILE A 47 11.45 -6.77 -11.87
N ILE A 48 10.59 -6.78 -10.86
CA ILE A 48 10.00 -8.02 -10.32
C ILE A 48 9.16 -8.74 -11.38
N THR A 49 8.47 -7.99 -12.26
CA THR A 49 7.70 -8.57 -13.37
C THR A 49 8.54 -8.98 -14.57
N GLY A 50 9.85 -8.72 -14.56
CA GLY A 50 10.74 -8.98 -15.68
C GLY A 50 10.47 -8.08 -16.90
N TYR A 51 9.86 -6.92 -16.71
CA TYR A 51 9.61 -5.94 -17.75
C TYR A 51 10.87 -5.13 -18.09
N ILE A 52 11.71 -4.87 -17.08
CA ILE A 52 13.05 -4.27 -17.22
C ILE A 52 14.06 -5.05 -16.39
N SER A 53 15.34 -5.04 -16.81
CA SER A 53 16.42 -5.66 -16.05
C SER A 53 16.86 -4.82 -14.86
N ALA A 54 17.28 -5.47 -13.78
CA ALA A 54 18.07 -4.86 -12.73
C ALA A 54 19.47 -4.45 -13.24
N SER A 55 20.07 -3.43 -12.64
CA SER A 55 21.49 -3.12 -12.87
C SER A 55 22.39 -4.06 -12.07
N SER A 56 21.99 -4.42 -10.86
CA SER A 56 22.59 -5.49 -10.04
C SER A 56 21.61 -5.99 -8.99
N GLY A 57 21.98 -7.07 -8.29
CA GLY A 57 21.12 -7.72 -7.31
C GLY A 57 20.39 -8.94 -7.88
N LYS A 58 19.46 -9.50 -7.09
CA LYS A 58 18.73 -10.72 -7.44
C LYS A 58 17.26 -10.59 -7.08
N VAL A 59 16.40 -11.03 -8.00
CA VAL A 59 14.96 -11.13 -7.78
C VAL A 59 14.51 -12.54 -8.09
N LYS A 60 13.65 -13.10 -7.22
CA LYS A 60 12.98 -14.37 -7.44
C LYS A 60 11.49 -14.21 -7.21
N VAL A 61 10.69 -14.90 -8.03
CA VAL A 61 9.24 -15.03 -7.83
C VAL A 61 8.90 -16.52 -7.81
N CYS A 62 8.20 -16.95 -6.75
CA CYS A 62 7.89 -18.37 -6.48
C CYS A 62 9.14 -19.28 -6.56
N GLY A 63 10.29 -18.77 -6.06
CA GLY A 63 11.58 -19.46 -6.09
C GLY A 63 12.32 -19.40 -7.45
N ILE A 64 11.68 -18.95 -8.53
CA ILE A 64 12.25 -18.87 -9.87
C ILE A 64 12.96 -17.52 -10.05
N PRO A 65 14.24 -17.48 -10.50
CA PRO A 65 14.93 -16.23 -10.77
C PRO A 65 14.25 -15.44 -11.91
N VAL A 66 14.08 -14.13 -11.70
CA VAL A 66 13.52 -13.23 -12.71
C VAL A 66 14.63 -12.82 -13.68
N THR A 67 14.42 -13.08 -14.97
CA THR A 67 15.26 -12.66 -16.08
C THR A 67 14.39 -12.11 -17.21
N GLU A 68 14.95 -11.35 -18.14
CA GLU A 68 14.20 -10.80 -19.28
C GLU A 68 13.52 -11.87 -20.15
N SER A 69 14.11 -13.06 -20.23
CA SER A 69 13.62 -14.18 -21.05
C SER A 69 12.76 -15.19 -20.27
N SER A 70 12.56 -15.00 -18.97
CA SER A 70 11.87 -15.97 -18.11
C SER A 70 10.35 -15.96 -18.30
N LEU A 71 9.84 -16.79 -19.22
CA LEU A 71 8.39 -16.97 -19.39
C LEU A 71 7.75 -17.66 -18.17
N ASP A 72 8.50 -18.50 -17.47
CA ASP A 72 7.98 -19.24 -16.30
C ASP A 72 7.63 -18.32 -15.13
N THR A 73 8.45 -17.29 -14.89
CA THR A 73 8.11 -16.27 -13.87
C THR A 73 6.91 -15.45 -14.28
N ARG A 74 6.78 -15.07 -15.57
CA ARG A 74 5.64 -14.29 -16.07
C ARG A 74 4.33 -15.04 -15.96
N ARG A 75 4.33 -16.38 -16.08
CA ARG A 75 3.14 -17.21 -15.85
C ARG A 75 2.69 -17.24 -14.40
N LYS A 76 3.60 -16.99 -13.45
CA LYS A 76 3.31 -16.91 -12.01
C LYS A 76 2.84 -15.53 -11.57
N ILE A 77 2.97 -14.51 -12.42
CA ILE A 77 2.71 -13.11 -12.10
C ILE A 77 1.53 -12.59 -12.92
N GLY A 78 0.54 -12.05 -12.24
CA GLY A 78 -0.41 -11.11 -12.83
C GLY A 78 0.08 -9.69 -12.61
N TYR A 79 0.08 -8.87 -13.66
CA TYR A 79 0.57 -7.49 -13.57
C TYR A 79 -0.44 -6.48 -14.10
N LEU A 80 -0.77 -5.51 -13.27
CA LEU A 80 -1.55 -4.33 -13.66
C LEU A 80 -0.62 -3.11 -13.58
N PRO A 81 -0.15 -2.56 -14.70
CA PRO A 81 0.64 -1.33 -14.72
C PRO A 81 -0.24 -0.09 -14.49
N GLU A 82 0.36 0.98 -13.98
CA GLU A 82 -0.32 2.25 -13.67
C GLU A 82 -1.17 2.78 -14.84
N ASN A 83 -0.62 2.78 -16.07
CA ASN A 83 -1.32 3.31 -17.25
C ASN A 83 -2.32 2.33 -17.87
N ASN A 84 -2.36 1.07 -17.42
CA ASN A 84 -3.28 0.03 -17.88
C ASN A 84 -3.52 0.04 -19.42
N PRO A 85 -2.53 -0.37 -20.23
CA PRO A 85 -2.56 -0.22 -21.70
C PRO A 85 -3.47 -1.26 -22.37
N LEU A 86 -4.77 -0.99 -22.35
CA LEU A 86 -5.82 -1.84 -22.95
C LEU A 86 -6.02 -1.51 -24.43
N TYR A 87 -6.51 -2.49 -25.21
CA TYR A 87 -6.92 -2.29 -26.60
C TYR A 87 -8.31 -1.69 -26.67
N LEU A 88 -8.39 -0.36 -26.77
CA LEU A 88 -9.62 0.41 -26.62
C LEU A 88 -10.71 0.08 -27.65
N ASP A 89 -10.34 -0.42 -28.83
CA ASP A 89 -11.25 -0.78 -29.90
C ASP A 89 -11.83 -2.20 -29.76
N MET A 90 -11.28 -3.03 -28.89
CA MET A 90 -11.77 -4.36 -28.62
C MET A 90 -12.95 -4.34 -27.63
N TYR A 91 -13.86 -5.31 -27.77
CA TYR A 91 -14.89 -5.57 -26.75
C TYR A 91 -14.26 -6.24 -25.52
N VAL A 92 -14.86 -6.05 -24.34
CA VAL A 92 -14.33 -6.62 -23.07
C VAL A 92 -14.10 -8.13 -23.17
N LYS A 93 -15.14 -8.90 -23.61
CA LYS A 93 -15.02 -10.36 -23.78
C LYS A 93 -13.96 -10.76 -24.80
N GLU A 94 -13.91 -10.04 -25.91
CA GLU A 94 -12.92 -10.27 -26.97
C GLU A 94 -11.50 -10.10 -26.43
N TYR A 95 -11.24 -9.01 -25.71
CA TYR A 95 -9.95 -8.71 -25.12
C TYR A 95 -9.51 -9.76 -24.09
N LEU A 96 -10.42 -10.14 -23.17
CA LEU A 96 -10.12 -11.18 -22.18
C LEU A 96 -9.86 -12.54 -22.85
N THR A 97 -10.63 -12.88 -23.89
CA THR A 97 -10.41 -14.08 -24.69
C THR A 97 -9.04 -14.03 -25.40
N PHE A 98 -8.68 -12.89 -25.97
CA PHE A 98 -7.37 -12.70 -26.60
C PHE A 98 -6.23 -12.92 -25.60
N VAL A 99 -6.30 -12.30 -24.43
CA VAL A 99 -5.27 -12.46 -23.39
C VAL A 99 -5.21 -13.91 -22.88
N GLY A 100 -6.35 -14.53 -22.62
CA GLY A 100 -6.41 -15.92 -22.16
C GLY A 100 -5.82 -16.91 -23.19
N ASN A 101 -5.97 -16.65 -24.49
CA ASN A 101 -5.33 -17.43 -25.54
C ASN A 101 -3.80 -17.30 -25.51
N ILE A 102 -3.25 -16.11 -25.25
CA ILE A 102 -1.79 -15.91 -25.13
C ILE A 102 -1.22 -16.79 -23.99
N TYR A 103 -1.93 -16.85 -22.86
CA TYR A 103 -1.54 -17.70 -21.73
C TYR A 103 -1.92 -19.18 -21.89
N LYS A 104 -2.66 -19.54 -22.95
CA LYS A 104 -3.18 -20.90 -23.20
C LYS A 104 -4.05 -21.40 -22.04
N VAL A 105 -4.94 -20.53 -21.55
CA VAL A 105 -5.83 -20.84 -20.43
C VAL A 105 -6.80 -21.97 -20.84
N PRO A 106 -6.88 -23.07 -20.09
CA PRO A 106 -7.85 -24.13 -20.36
C PRO A 106 -9.28 -23.62 -20.09
N ASN A 107 -10.29 -24.23 -20.77
CA ASN A 107 -11.71 -23.88 -20.63
C ASN A 107 -11.93 -22.36 -20.70
N LEU A 108 -11.33 -21.73 -21.71
CA LEU A 108 -11.19 -20.27 -21.78
C LEU A 108 -12.51 -19.53 -21.74
N LYS A 109 -13.56 -20.08 -22.34
CA LYS A 109 -14.89 -19.45 -22.35
C LYS A 109 -15.46 -19.31 -20.94
N GLU A 110 -15.46 -20.40 -20.20
CA GLU A 110 -15.91 -20.45 -18.80
C GLU A 110 -15.05 -19.54 -17.92
N ARG A 111 -13.73 -19.53 -18.17
CA ARG A 111 -12.80 -18.67 -17.42
C ARG A 111 -13.00 -17.18 -17.70
N VAL A 112 -13.33 -16.80 -18.92
CA VAL A 112 -13.67 -15.40 -19.25
C VAL A 112 -14.96 -14.98 -18.55
N ASP A 113 -15.99 -15.82 -18.56
CA ASP A 113 -17.25 -15.53 -17.88
C ASP A 113 -17.06 -15.42 -16.36
N GLU A 114 -16.27 -16.32 -15.74
CA GLU A 114 -15.87 -16.26 -14.34
C GLU A 114 -15.14 -14.95 -14.00
N MET A 115 -14.20 -14.53 -14.84
CA MET A 115 -13.47 -13.29 -14.61
C MET A 115 -14.37 -12.05 -14.71
N ILE A 116 -15.30 -12.03 -15.64
CA ILE A 116 -16.29 -10.96 -15.80
C ILE A 116 -17.13 -10.82 -14.53
N GLU A 117 -17.62 -11.93 -13.99
CA GLU A 117 -18.38 -11.97 -12.73
C GLU A 117 -17.49 -11.52 -11.55
N LYS A 118 -16.29 -12.11 -11.41
CA LYS A 118 -15.36 -11.83 -10.30
C LYS A 118 -15.00 -10.36 -10.17
N VAL A 119 -14.89 -9.64 -11.28
CA VAL A 119 -14.52 -8.21 -11.27
C VAL A 119 -15.71 -7.26 -11.44
N GLY A 120 -16.96 -7.77 -11.57
CA GLY A 120 -18.17 -6.99 -11.70
C GLY A 120 -18.27 -6.25 -13.06
N LEU A 121 -18.10 -6.98 -14.17
CA LEU A 121 -18.16 -6.45 -15.53
C LEU A 121 -19.38 -6.97 -16.32
N GLU A 122 -20.36 -7.63 -15.68
CA GLU A 122 -21.48 -8.31 -16.34
C GLU A 122 -22.29 -7.34 -17.22
N VAL A 123 -22.53 -6.12 -16.75
CA VAL A 123 -23.27 -5.09 -17.49
C VAL A 123 -22.46 -4.51 -18.65
N GLU A 124 -21.15 -4.48 -18.51
CA GLU A 124 -20.23 -3.81 -19.43
C GLU A 124 -19.57 -4.76 -20.45
N GLN A 125 -19.74 -6.07 -20.29
CA GLN A 125 -19.00 -7.11 -21.03
C GLN A 125 -19.11 -7.05 -22.55
N ASN A 126 -20.19 -6.46 -23.07
CA ASN A 126 -20.47 -6.36 -24.51
C ASN A 126 -20.13 -4.97 -25.08
N LYS A 127 -19.53 -4.07 -24.29
CA LYS A 127 -19.07 -2.76 -24.74
C LYS A 127 -17.61 -2.80 -25.19
N LYS A 128 -17.24 -1.86 -26.05
CA LYS A 128 -15.83 -1.60 -26.35
C LYS A 128 -15.16 -1.00 -25.14
N ILE A 129 -13.91 -1.40 -24.86
CA ILE A 129 -13.12 -0.93 -23.72
C ILE A 129 -12.98 0.61 -23.71
N GLY A 130 -12.86 1.23 -24.90
CA GLY A 130 -12.81 2.68 -25.04
C GLY A 130 -14.06 3.43 -24.55
N GLN A 131 -15.22 2.76 -24.46
CA GLN A 131 -16.47 3.34 -23.98
C GLN A 131 -16.66 3.25 -22.45
N LEU A 132 -15.77 2.51 -21.79
CA LEU A 132 -15.82 2.30 -20.35
C LEU A 132 -15.31 3.50 -19.56
N SER A 133 -15.86 3.71 -18.35
CA SER A 133 -15.26 4.61 -17.37
C SER A 133 -13.85 4.14 -16.95
N LYS A 134 -13.08 5.01 -16.32
CA LYS A 134 -11.76 4.64 -15.83
C LYS A 134 -11.81 3.46 -14.84
N GLY A 135 -12.79 3.43 -13.94
CA GLY A 135 -12.97 2.34 -12.99
C GLY A 135 -13.28 1.00 -13.66
N TYR A 136 -14.15 1.01 -14.67
CA TYR A 136 -14.42 -0.21 -15.45
C TYR A 136 -13.21 -0.67 -16.26
N ARG A 137 -12.41 0.25 -16.83
CA ARG A 137 -11.14 -0.13 -17.47
C ARG A 137 -10.16 -0.74 -16.47
N GLN A 138 -10.13 -0.24 -15.25
CA GLN A 138 -9.30 -0.81 -14.18
C GLN A 138 -9.74 -2.24 -13.83
N ARG A 139 -11.05 -2.52 -13.79
CA ARG A 139 -11.58 -3.87 -13.61
C ARG A 139 -11.20 -4.80 -14.77
N VAL A 140 -11.22 -4.32 -16.02
CA VAL A 140 -10.72 -5.09 -17.18
C VAL A 140 -9.25 -5.42 -17.02
N GLY A 141 -8.42 -4.47 -16.58
CA GLY A 141 -7.00 -4.69 -16.30
C GLY A 141 -6.75 -5.69 -15.15
N LEU A 142 -7.58 -5.66 -14.09
CA LEU A 142 -7.52 -6.67 -13.02
C LEU A 142 -7.92 -8.06 -13.55
N ALA A 143 -9.01 -8.16 -14.33
CA ALA A 143 -9.42 -9.41 -14.95
C ALA A 143 -8.31 -9.99 -15.84
N GLN A 144 -7.70 -9.15 -16.69
CA GLN A 144 -6.53 -9.52 -17.49
C GLN A 144 -5.38 -10.05 -16.63
N ALA A 145 -5.09 -9.38 -15.51
CA ALA A 145 -3.97 -9.75 -14.65
C ALA A 145 -4.18 -11.10 -13.95
N ILE A 146 -5.43 -11.52 -13.72
CA ILE A 146 -5.75 -12.77 -12.99
C ILE A 146 -6.30 -13.90 -13.87
N ILE A 147 -6.53 -13.67 -15.16
CA ILE A 147 -7.20 -14.64 -16.05
C ILE A 147 -6.44 -15.99 -16.16
N HIS A 148 -5.11 -15.94 -16.12
CA HIS A 148 -4.23 -17.11 -16.21
C HIS A 148 -3.91 -17.76 -14.85
N ASP A 149 -4.65 -17.38 -13.80
CA ASP A 149 -4.52 -17.89 -12.43
C ASP A 149 -3.11 -17.79 -11.82
N PRO A 150 -2.51 -16.57 -11.77
CA PRO A 150 -1.18 -16.39 -11.23
C PRO A 150 -1.14 -16.61 -9.72
N GLU A 151 0.04 -16.98 -9.18
CA GLU A 151 0.27 -17.08 -7.73
C GLU A 151 0.52 -15.71 -7.07
N VAL A 152 1.04 -14.76 -7.83
CA VAL A 152 1.41 -13.41 -7.39
C VAL A 152 0.73 -12.37 -8.26
N LEU A 153 0.13 -11.37 -7.63
CA LEU A 153 -0.48 -10.23 -8.29
C LEU A 153 0.31 -8.96 -7.94
N ILE A 154 0.78 -8.26 -8.96
CA ILE A 154 1.50 -6.99 -8.81
C ILE A 154 0.66 -5.88 -9.42
N LEU A 155 0.32 -4.87 -8.61
CA LEU A 155 -0.57 -3.78 -8.97
C LEU A 155 0.15 -2.44 -8.79
N ASP A 156 0.38 -1.73 -9.88
CA ASP A 156 1.03 -0.42 -9.84
C ASP A 156 -0.02 0.69 -9.86
N GLU A 157 -0.20 1.39 -8.72
CA GLU A 157 -1.19 2.45 -8.49
C GLU A 157 -2.63 2.05 -8.91
N PRO A 158 -3.18 0.91 -8.42
CA PRO A 158 -4.41 0.33 -8.94
C PRO A 158 -5.67 1.19 -8.77
N THR A 159 -5.62 2.18 -7.90
CA THR A 159 -6.74 3.06 -7.52
C THR A 159 -6.57 4.49 -8.03
N SER A 160 -5.48 4.77 -8.73
CA SER A 160 -5.13 6.13 -9.18
C SER A 160 -6.21 6.75 -10.08
N GLY A 161 -6.73 7.91 -9.66
CA GLY A 161 -7.71 8.73 -10.39
C GLY A 161 -9.10 8.08 -10.52
N LEU A 162 -9.47 7.23 -9.57
CA LEU A 162 -10.82 6.73 -9.38
C LEU A 162 -11.62 7.68 -8.47
N ASP A 163 -12.92 7.72 -8.67
CA ASP A 163 -13.82 8.39 -7.72
C ASP A 163 -13.95 7.58 -6.41
N PRO A 164 -14.45 8.19 -5.31
CA PRO A 164 -14.52 7.54 -4.01
C PRO A 164 -15.28 6.20 -4.00
N ASN A 165 -16.35 6.06 -4.77
CA ASN A 165 -17.14 4.83 -4.81
C ASN A 165 -16.38 3.73 -5.55
N GLN A 166 -15.83 4.04 -6.74
CA GLN A 166 -14.99 3.11 -7.50
C GLN A 166 -13.77 2.65 -6.72
N LEU A 167 -13.18 3.56 -5.94
CA LEU A 167 -12.03 3.26 -5.08
C LEU A 167 -12.39 2.20 -4.02
N LEU A 168 -13.53 2.34 -3.34
CA LEU A 168 -14.00 1.35 -2.36
C LEU A 168 -14.25 -0.03 -3.00
N GLU A 169 -14.84 -0.05 -4.18
CA GLU A 169 -15.11 -1.27 -4.93
C GLU A 169 -13.81 -1.99 -5.36
N ILE A 170 -12.83 -1.25 -5.90
CA ILE A 170 -11.53 -1.82 -6.30
C ILE A 170 -10.75 -2.30 -5.07
N ARG A 171 -10.78 -1.58 -3.95
CA ARG A 171 -10.17 -2.03 -2.67
C ARG A 171 -10.78 -3.35 -2.20
N SER A 172 -12.12 -3.46 -2.22
CA SER A 172 -12.83 -4.69 -1.84
C SER A 172 -12.44 -5.86 -2.74
N LEU A 173 -12.35 -5.61 -4.04
CA LEU A 173 -11.93 -6.61 -5.03
C LEU A 173 -10.49 -7.07 -4.79
N ILE A 174 -9.54 -6.16 -4.61
CA ILE A 174 -8.13 -6.50 -4.30
C ILE A 174 -8.05 -7.33 -3.01
N LYS A 175 -8.78 -6.94 -1.97
CA LYS A 175 -8.83 -7.67 -0.69
C LYS A 175 -9.42 -9.07 -0.86
N SER A 176 -10.45 -9.23 -1.70
CA SER A 176 -11.01 -10.54 -2.03
C SER A 176 -10.00 -11.45 -2.74
N ILE A 177 -9.30 -10.90 -3.74
CA ILE A 177 -8.25 -11.63 -4.48
C ILE A 177 -7.09 -12.02 -3.53
N GLY A 178 -6.71 -11.13 -2.62
CA GLY A 178 -5.64 -11.35 -1.65
C GLY A 178 -5.88 -12.49 -0.65
N LYS A 179 -7.14 -12.94 -0.48
CA LYS A 179 -7.43 -14.14 0.34
C LYS A 179 -6.89 -15.43 -0.28
N GLU A 180 -6.73 -15.46 -1.59
CA GLU A 180 -6.31 -16.63 -2.35
C GLU A 180 -4.90 -16.48 -2.92
N LYS A 181 -4.42 -15.26 -3.11
CA LYS A 181 -3.18 -14.93 -3.82
C LYS A 181 -2.29 -14.01 -3.01
N THR A 182 -1.00 -14.04 -3.32
CA THR A 182 -0.07 -13.03 -2.82
C THR A 182 -0.24 -11.74 -3.64
N VAL A 183 -0.39 -10.61 -2.97
CA VAL A 183 -0.58 -9.31 -3.63
C VAL A 183 0.52 -8.34 -3.19
N MET A 184 1.14 -7.68 -4.16
CA MET A 184 2.01 -6.53 -3.93
C MET A 184 1.43 -5.34 -4.69
N LEU A 185 1.05 -4.28 -4.00
CA LEU A 185 0.51 -3.08 -4.63
C LEU A 185 1.35 -1.85 -4.31
N SER A 186 1.57 -0.98 -5.31
CA SER A 186 2.14 0.34 -5.06
C SER A 186 1.04 1.36 -4.85
N THR A 187 1.31 2.31 -3.97
CA THR A 187 0.48 3.51 -3.82
C THR A 187 1.28 4.62 -3.13
N HIS A 188 0.79 5.83 -3.24
CA HIS A 188 1.24 6.98 -2.46
C HIS A 188 0.17 7.43 -1.46
N ILE A 189 -0.95 6.72 -1.36
CA ILE A 189 -2.12 7.04 -0.52
C ILE A 189 -2.14 6.13 0.70
N MET A 190 -1.99 6.71 1.88
CA MET A 190 -1.89 5.98 3.13
C MET A 190 -3.16 5.20 3.50
N GLN A 191 -4.34 5.83 3.31
CA GLN A 191 -5.63 5.19 3.61
C GLN A 191 -5.88 3.92 2.78
N GLU A 192 -5.21 3.76 1.64
CA GLU A 192 -5.30 2.53 0.85
C GLU A 192 -4.55 1.40 1.51
N VAL A 193 -3.35 1.70 1.97
CA VAL A 193 -2.49 0.72 2.62
C VAL A 193 -3.10 0.24 3.93
N GLU A 194 -3.63 1.16 4.76
CA GLU A 194 -4.34 0.84 6.00
C GLU A 194 -5.55 -0.06 5.77
N ALA A 195 -6.29 0.19 4.68
CA ALA A 195 -7.53 -0.54 4.39
C ALA A 195 -7.31 -1.96 3.86
N ILE A 196 -6.20 -2.20 3.14
CA ILE A 196 -6.02 -3.42 2.34
C ILE A 196 -4.84 -4.26 2.82
N CYS A 197 -3.71 -3.64 3.22
CA CYS A 197 -2.43 -4.32 3.37
C CYS A 197 -2.21 -4.90 4.76
N ASP A 198 -1.57 -6.08 4.81
CA ASP A 198 -1.11 -6.71 6.04
C ASP A 198 0.21 -6.09 6.51
N ARG A 199 1.06 -5.69 5.55
CA ARG A 199 2.39 -5.11 5.78
C ARG A 199 2.70 -4.01 4.78
N ILE A 200 3.54 -3.08 5.20
CA ILE A 200 3.91 -1.88 4.45
C ILE A 200 5.42 -1.82 4.32
N VAL A 201 5.89 -1.71 3.09
CA VAL A 201 7.27 -1.39 2.76
C VAL A 201 7.32 0.06 2.28
N ILE A 202 8.01 0.93 2.99
CA ILE A 202 8.13 2.35 2.61
C ILE A 202 9.46 2.55 1.88
N ILE A 203 9.37 3.09 0.66
CA ILE A 203 10.54 3.44 -0.16
C ILE A 203 10.63 4.96 -0.31
N ASN A 204 11.84 5.51 -0.15
CA ASN A 204 12.13 6.93 -0.38
C ASN A 204 13.50 7.07 -1.07
N LYS A 205 13.57 7.88 -2.13
CA LYS A 205 14.81 8.15 -2.91
C LYS A 205 15.57 6.87 -3.33
N GLY A 206 14.82 5.80 -3.62
CA GLY A 206 15.36 4.51 -4.06
C GLY A 206 15.76 3.55 -2.94
N GLU A 207 15.57 3.89 -1.68
CA GLU A 207 15.96 3.10 -0.50
C GLU A 207 14.74 2.72 0.34
N ILE A 208 14.72 1.51 0.95
CA ILE A 208 13.68 1.13 1.90
C ILE A 208 13.98 1.82 3.23
N VAL A 209 13.02 2.60 3.72
CA VAL A 209 13.13 3.35 4.97
C VAL A 209 12.30 2.73 6.10
N ALA A 210 11.36 1.86 5.79
CA ALA A 210 10.62 1.06 6.78
C ALA A 210 10.02 -0.20 6.11
N ASP A 211 9.83 -1.27 6.90
CA ASP A 211 9.23 -2.53 6.48
C ASP A 211 8.56 -3.19 7.68
N ASN A 212 7.29 -2.85 7.95
CA ASN A 212 6.55 -3.28 9.14
C ASN A 212 5.04 -3.34 8.89
N THR A 213 4.27 -3.87 9.85
CA THR A 213 2.81 -3.75 9.84
C THR A 213 2.38 -2.29 10.09
N ALA A 214 1.15 -1.94 9.71
CA ALA A 214 0.60 -0.60 9.96
C ALA A 214 0.66 -0.23 11.46
N LYS A 215 0.33 -1.18 12.34
CA LYS A 215 0.34 -0.99 13.80
C LYS A 215 1.75 -0.76 14.35
N ASP A 216 2.73 -1.55 13.88
CA ASP A 216 4.11 -1.41 14.34
C ASP A 216 4.68 -0.06 13.90
N LEU A 217 4.41 0.37 12.65
CA LEU A 217 4.82 1.69 12.15
C LEU A 217 4.22 2.84 12.98
N GLN A 218 2.95 2.74 13.38
CA GLN A 218 2.34 3.74 14.25
C GLN A 218 2.97 3.76 15.65
N SER A 219 3.30 2.59 16.20
CA SER A 219 3.95 2.48 17.51
C SER A 219 5.42 2.88 17.51
N GLU A 220 6.17 2.58 16.43
CA GLU A 220 7.57 2.96 16.25
C GLU A 220 7.75 4.45 15.88
N GLY A 221 6.70 5.09 15.37
CA GLY A 221 6.72 6.45 14.83
C GLY A 221 7.01 7.57 15.83
N GLY A 222 7.33 7.29 17.09
CA GLY A 222 7.74 8.25 18.10
C GLY A 222 7.11 8.04 19.48
N ASN A 223 7.37 8.97 20.37
CA ASN A 223 6.89 8.92 21.75
C ASN A 223 5.35 8.92 21.82
N LEU A 224 4.79 8.15 22.77
CA LEU A 224 3.37 8.14 23.05
C LEU A 224 2.87 9.57 23.30
N THR A 225 1.76 9.91 22.65
CA THR A 225 1.09 11.21 22.82
C THR A 225 -0.25 10.98 23.51
N VAL A 226 -0.56 11.77 24.53
CA VAL A 226 -1.85 11.74 25.22
C VAL A 226 -2.62 13.01 24.86
N TYR A 227 -3.83 12.83 24.34
CA TYR A 227 -4.81 13.90 24.26
C TYR A 227 -5.47 14.07 25.61
N ALA A 228 -5.50 15.32 26.11
CA ALA A 228 -6.11 15.70 27.36
C ALA A 228 -7.01 16.92 27.17
N GLU A 229 -8.27 16.80 27.59
CA GLU A 229 -9.24 17.89 27.64
C GLU A 229 -9.66 18.12 29.10
N PHE A 230 -9.71 19.39 29.51
CA PHE A 230 -10.00 19.78 30.89
C PHE A 230 -11.15 20.77 30.91
N GLU A 231 -11.93 20.71 31.97
CA GLU A 231 -12.84 21.79 32.35
C GLU A 231 -12.03 22.86 33.10
N GLY A 232 -12.07 24.09 32.62
CA GLY A 232 -11.32 25.23 33.16
C GLY A 232 -10.09 25.61 32.33
N GLU A 233 -9.43 26.70 32.71
CA GLU A 233 -8.28 27.26 31.98
C GLU A 233 -6.97 26.58 32.40
N VAL A 234 -6.60 25.52 31.71
CA VAL A 234 -5.29 24.87 31.87
C VAL A 234 -4.28 25.49 30.93
N THR A 235 -3.13 25.92 31.44
CA THR A 235 -2.08 26.55 30.66
C THR A 235 -0.95 25.59 30.33
N LYS A 236 -0.23 25.86 29.23
CA LYS A 236 0.95 25.09 28.83
C LYS A 236 2.03 25.04 29.92
N SER A 237 2.16 26.11 30.73
CA SER A 237 3.12 26.18 31.83
C SER A 237 2.80 25.23 32.96
N MET A 238 1.51 24.99 33.23
CA MET A 238 1.05 24.02 34.22
C MET A 238 1.34 22.57 33.76
N LEU A 239 0.99 22.26 32.53
CA LEU A 239 1.22 20.94 31.94
C LEU A 239 2.69 20.56 31.82
N LYS A 240 3.61 21.54 31.66
CA LYS A 240 5.05 21.30 31.67
C LYS A 240 5.59 20.74 33.00
N LYS A 241 4.84 20.92 34.11
CA LYS A 241 5.23 20.41 35.43
C LYS A 241 4.93 18.91 35.58
N ILE A 242 4.16 18.33 34.69
CA ILE A 242 3.84 16.90 34.73
C ILE A 242 5.11 16.12 34.35
N GLU A 243 5.52 15.21 35.21
CA GLU A 243 6.71 14.39 35.00
C GLU A 243 6.59 13.53 33.73
N GLY A 244 7.66 13.54 32.90
CA GLY A 244 7.69 12.78 31.65
C GLY A 244 7.03 13.48 30.46
N VAL A 245 6.41 14.65 30.62
CA VAL A 245 5.87 15.42 29.51
C VAL A 245 7.01 16.12 28.76
N GLY A 246 7.05 15.91 27.44
CA GLY A 246 8.00 16.53 26.51
C GLY A 246 7.40 17.70 25.75
N LYS A 247 7.00 17.45 24.50
CA LYS A 247 6.33 18.45 23.65
C LYS A 247 4.88 18.62 24.09
N ILE A 248 4.40 19.86 24.12
CA ILE A 248 3.02 20.20 24.43
C ILE A 248 2.48 21.08 23.29
N GLU A 249 1.37 20.68 22.73
CA GLU A 249 0.67 21.39 21.66
C GLU A 249 -0.79 21.62 22.04
N HIS A 250 -1.30 22.84 21.82
CA HIS A 250 -2.69 23.15 22.03
C HIS A 250 -3.47 22.87 20.74
N VAL A 251 -4.56 22.13 20.87
CA VAL A 251 -5.49 21.80 19.78
C VAL A 251 -6.89 22.33 20.11
N THR A 252 -7.82 22.24 19.18
CA THR A 252 -9.11 22.94 19.21
C THR A 252 -9.84 22.88 20.56
N ASN A 253 -9.84 21.72 21.24
CA ASN A 253 -10.56 21.54 22.51
C ASN A 253 -9.68 21.00 23.64
N GLY A 254 -8.37 20.96 23.48
CA GLY A 254 -7.51 20.32 24.48
C GLY A 254 -6.02 20.41 24.19
N TRP A 255 -5.26 19.49 24.75
CA TRP A 255 -3.82 19.48 24.71
C TRP A 255 -3.29 18.12 24.23
N LEU A 256 -2.30 18.14 23.36
CA LEU A 256 -1.49 16.97 23.03
C LEU A 256 -0.20 17.00 23.86
N LEU A 257 0.00 15.96 24.63
CA LEU A 257 1.12 15.79 25.56
C LEU A 257 1.99 14.64 25.11
N GLU A 258 3.13 14.92 24.52
CA GLU A 258 4.10 13.90 24.09
C GLU A 258 4.94 13.44 25.27
N SER A 259 5.07 12.11 25.45
CA SER A 259 5.91 11.50 26.47
C SER A 259 7.38 11.61 26.10
N LYS A 260 8.29 11.92 27.02
CA LYS A 260 9.74 11.87 26.79
C LYS A 260 10.30 10.45 26.76
N ASP A 261 9.70 9.58 27.58
CA ASP A 261 10.21 8.25 27.90
C ASP A 261 9.36 7.14 27.27
N ASN A 262 8.49 7.50 26.32
CA ASN A 262 7.53 6.60 25.67
C ASN A 262 6.59 5.85 26.66
N VAL A 263 6.25 6.51 27.77
CA VAL A 263 5.36 6.00 28.83
C VAL A 263 3.97 6.62 28.68
N ASP A 264 2.94 5.84 28.96
CA ASP A 264 1.56 6.33 28.98
C ASP A 264 1.35 7.38 30.09
N LEU A 265 1.16 8.62 29.67
CA LEU A 265 1.00 9.77 30.57
C LEU A 265 -0.40 9.89 31.20
N ARG A 266 -1.41 9.12 30.76
CA ARG A 266 -2.81 9.29 31.22
C ARG A 266 -2.94 9.29 32.74
N LYS A 267 -2.26 8.39 33.45
CA LYS A 267 -2.29 8.33 34.93
C LYS A 267 -1.66 9.58 35.55
N ARG A 268 -0.56 10.09 34.99
CA ARG A 268 0.11 11.30 35.50
C ARG A 268 -0.70 12.55 35.24
N VAL A 269 -1.36 12.63 34.07
CA VAL A 269 -2.25 13.74 33.70
C VAL A 269 -3.52 13.74 34.57
N ALA A 270 -4.11 12.57 34.83
CA ALA A 270 -5.26 12.45 35.71
C ALA A 270 -4.92 12.89 37.14
N LYS A 271 -3.76 12.48 37.68
CA LYS A 271 -3.28 12.89 38.98
C LYS A 271 -3.05 14.41 39.05
N PHE A 272 -2.42 14.99 38.03
CA PHE A 272 -2.23 16.44 37.91
C PHE A 272 -3.59 17.18 37.93
N ALA A 273 -4.58 16.69 37.19
CA ALA A 273 -5.92 17.29 37.17
C ALA A 273 -6.54 17.29 38.58
N GLN A 274 -6.48 16.17 39.28
CA GLN A 274 -6.99 16.03 40.66
C GLN A 274 -6.28 16.93 41.68
N GLU A 275 -4.92 17.04 41.56
CA GLU A 275 -4.13 17.88 42.49
C GLU A 275 -4.33 19.39 42.27
N ASN A 276 -4.87 19.82 41.15
CA ASN A 276 -5.10 21.22 40.81
C ASN A 276 -6.56 21.57 40.65
N ASP A 277 -7.49 20.72 41.14
CA ASP A 277 -8.95 20.90 41.09
C ASP A 277 -9.51 21.09 39.65
N PHE A 278 -8.87 20.47 38.65
CA PHE A 278 -9.40 20.41 37.29
C PHE A 278 -10.16 19.10 37.07
N LEU A 279 -11.24 19.16 36.30
CA LEU A 279 -11.89 17.97 35.79
C LEU A 279 -11.30 17.58 34.44
N ALA A 280 -10.69 16.40 34.34
CA ALA A 280 -10.27 15.85 33.06
C ALA A 280 -11.50 15.25 32.34
N ILE A 281 -11.98 15.91 31.29
CA ILE A 281 -13.15 15.49 30.50
C ILE A 281 -12.79 14.31 29.60
N THR A 282 -11.63 14.39 28.96
CA THR A 282 -11.16 13.35 28.04
C THR A 282 -9.67 13.10 28.25
N LEU A 283 -9.29 11.82 28.40
CA LEU A 283 -7.92 11.35 28.42
C LEU A 283 -7.80 10.14 27.53
N ARG A 284 -7.12 10.27 26.40
CA ARG A 284 -6.88 9.15 25.48
C ARG A 284 -5.44 9.16 24.95
N VAL A 285 -4.92 7.99 24.66
CA VAL A 285 -3.68 7.89 23.86
C VAL A 285 -4.06 8.26 22.44
N GLU A 286 -3.35 9.23 21.88
CA GLU A 286 -3.44 9.59 20.47
C GLU A 286 -2.42 8.76 19.71
N GLU A 287 -2.91 7.82 18.92
CA GLU A 287 -2.06 7.08 18.00
C GLU A 287 -1.63 8.03 16.88
N LYS A 288 -0.34 8.11 16.61
CA LYS A 288 0.13 8.87 15.46
C LYS A 288 -0.49 8.32 14.19
N SER A 289 -1.00 9.19 13.35
CA SER A 289 -1.51 8.76 12.06
C SER A 289 -0.35 8.20 11.23
N LEU A 290 -0.60 7.17 10.44
CA LEU A 290 0.40 6.66 9.50
C LEU A 290 0.92 7.75 8.55
N GLU A 291 0.09 8.77 8.26
CA GLU A 291 0.50 9.92 7.45
C GLU A 291 1.62 10.74 8.11
N GLU A 292 1.57 10.94 9.43
CA GLU A 292 2.63 11.62 10.17
C GLU A 292 3.92 10.80 10.19
N VAL A 293 3.81 9.48 10.41
CA VAL A 293 4.93 8.55 10.36
C VAL A 293 5.58 8.59 8.98
N PHE A 294 4.80 8.49 7.93
CA PHE A 294 5.28 8.55 6.56
C PHE A 294 5.97 9.87 6.24
N LYS A 295 5.37 11.02 6.60
CA LYS A 295 6.00 12.34 6.43
C LYS A 295 7.35 12.43 7.13
N ASN A 296 7.46 11.91 8.36
CA ASN A 296 8.70 11.91 9.11
C ASN A 296 9.78 11.02 8.48
N LEU A 297 9.41 9.90 7.87
CA LEU A 297 10.34 8.99 7.19
C LEU A 297 10.75 9.48 5.79
N THR A 298 9.89 10.23 5.10
CA THR A 298 10.15 10.67 3.72
C THR A 298 10.70 12.09 3.59
N ASN A 299 10.60 12.92 4.63
CA ASN A 299 11.17 14.28 4.68
C ASN A 299 12.61 14.35 5.21
N ARG A 300 13.24 13.19 5.42
CA ARG A 300 14.64 13.10 5.82
C ARG A 300 15.62 13.15 4.64
#